data_9d89686d3438c20a8764484230bb26a1
#
_entry.id   9d89686d3438c20a8764484230bb26a1
#
_cell.length_a   1.000
_cell.length_b   1.000
_cell.length_c   1.000
_cell.angle_alpha   90.00
_cell.angle_beta   90.00
_cell.angle_gamma   90.00
#
_symmetry.space_group_name_H-M   'P 1'
#
loop_
_entity.id
_entity.type
_entity.pdbx_description
1 polymer ?
#
loop_
_entity_poly.entity_id
_entity_poly.type
_entity_poly.pdbx_seq_one_letter_code
_entity_poly.pdbx_strand_id
1 'polypeptide(L)'
;MRVLAMGEVDTSYCPIWGYCEAEPSLDATLVVARDMHATTYGETGLRRIIRLYLPRNLQDMLEYDFILINQPVVQYFPPNSLQDIYLAVAEGGRGALCFMESQYSDIYGPWLETQLYDCFPYDHSKNLKLGAPGDKPFDLEIVRDANLPPLMTPYVPLGIENIKPFGEARPTFERPGATIFARCRTNAFSGAGVTNFPLFISWRYGPGNALVWVTADQFDTSMWRTNDGKERYALDIFTGFIWLSSGWELPDDPIRVHMMRDSFTHLRSRIGLVGNIIEFADSFGANTRQVQTKLGGLQLMDKEAGDLYLDHEFDLAESKMGEAFDLASEIEAESVALKERALTWVYLVEWLTVTSTAALSGVAIWSLMVKRRMFHPVSATRRVGD
;
A
#
# COMPACT_ATOMS: atom_id res chain seq x y z
N MET A 1 15.49 -2.84 -7.77
CA MET A 1 16.14 -2.92 -6.44
C MET A 1 15.36 -3.84 -5.55
N ARG A 2 16.04 -4.72 -4.82
CA ARG A 2 15.39 -5.65 -3.89
C ARG A 2 15.28 -5.02 -2.51
N VAL A 3 14.06 -4.94 -1.98
CA VAL A 3 13.75 -4.32 -0.69
C VAL A 3 13.24 -5.38 0.28
N LEU A 4 13.84 -5.48 1.46
CA LEU A 4 13.31 -6.27 2.56
C LEU A 4 12.58 -5.33 3.52
N ALA A 5 11.27 -5.44 3.62
CA ALA A 5 10.46 -4.64 4.53
C ALA A 5 9.88 -5.51 5.65
N MET A 6 10.10 -5.11 6.90
CA MET A 6 9.65 -5.88 8.08
C MET A 6 8.89 -5.00 9.05
N GLY A 7 7.89 -5.61 9.68
CA GLY A 7 7.08 -4.98 10.71
C GLY A 7 5.66 -4.71 10.28
N GLU A 8 5.22 -3.47 10.37
CA GLU A 8 3.94 -3.01 9.85
C GLU A 8 4.10 -2.59 8.39
N VAL A 9 3.76 -3.48 7.47
CA VAL A 9 4.08 -3.31 6.05
C VAL A 9 2.85 -3.39 5.14
N ASP A 10 1.71 -3.77 5.70
CA ASP A 10 0.46 -3.95 4.94
C ASP A 10 -0.74 -3.53 5.81
N THR A 11 -0.86 -2.25 6.07
CA THR A 11 -2.01 -1.68 6.78
C THR A 11 -2.56 -0.47 6.04
N SER A 12 -3.82 -0.13 6.32
CA SER A 12 -4.44 1.09 5.80
C SER A 12 -3.75 2.36 6.28
N TYR A 13 -2.96 2.27 7.34
CA TYR A 13 -2.20 3.39 7.90
C TYR A 13 -0.80 3.50 7.30
N CYS A 14 -0.18 2.38 6.95
CA CYS A 14 1.18 2.33 6.44
C CYS A 14 1.24 1.54 5.12
N PRO A 15 1.00 2.19 3.98
CA PRO A 15 0.84 1.54 2.68
C PRO A 15 2.17 1.18 2.01
N ILE A 16 3.14 0.65 2.77
CA ILE A 16 4.47 0.27 2.23
C ILE A 16 4.35 -0.71 1.07
N TRP A 17 3.43 -1.68 1.18
CA TRP A 17 3.12 -2.58 0.08
C TRP A 17 2.71 -1.81 -1.18
N GLY A 18 1.73 -0.91 -1.03
CA GLY A 18 1.23 -0.10 -2.15
C GLY A 18 2.33 0.76 -2.78
N TYR A 19 3.26 1.29 -1.99
CA TYR A 19 4.41 2.04 -2.52
C TYR A 19 5.36 1.14 -3.32
N CYS A 20 5.65 -0.05 -2.81
CA CYS A 20 6.50 -1.00 -3.53
C CYS A 20 5.83 -1.53 -4.81
N GLU A 21 4.51 -1.71 -4.82
CA GLU A 21 3.77 -2.10 -6.02
C GLU A 21 3.65 -0.96 -7.05
N ALA A 22 3.53 0.28 -6.57
CA ALA A 22 3.40 1.45 -7.44
C ALA A 22 4.71 1.79 -8.18
N GLU A 23 5.85 1.54 -7.53
CA GLU A 23 7.18 1.91 -8.06
C GLU A 23 7.82 0.74 -8.83
N PRO A 24 7.96 0.85 -10.17
CA PRO A 24 8.54 -0.23 -10.98
C PRO A 24 9.98 -0.62 -10.61
N SER A 25 10.74 0.29 -9.99
CA SER A 25 12.12 0.03 -9.61
C SER A 25 12.27 -0.85 -8.36
N LEU A 26 11.19 -1.13 -7.63
CA LEU A 26 11.22 -1.86 -6.37
C LEU A 26 10.67 -3.28 -6.50
N ASP A 27 11.43 -4.25 -5.99
CA ASP A 27 11.03 -5.63 -5.80
C ASP A 27 11.08 -5.94 -4.30
N ALA A 28 9.92 -6.01 -3.65
CA ALA A 28 9.84 -6.05 -2.21
C ALA A 28 9.47 -7.43 -1.65
N THR A 29 10.22 -7.86 -0.63
CA THR A 29 9.84 -8.96 0.24
C THR A 29 9.30 -8.39 1.56
N LEU A 30 8.05 -8.71 1.87
CA LEU A 30 7.38 -8.21 3.06
C LEU A 30 7.33 -9.24 4.17
N VAL A 31 7.78 -8.86 5.36
CA VAL A 31 7.79 -9.69 6.56
C VAL A 31 6.92 -9.05 7.62
N VAL A 32 5.67 -9.49 7.73
CA VAL A 32 4.74 -9.03 8.76
C VAL A 32 5.27 -9.44 10.13
N ALA A 33 5.53 -8.48 10.99
CA ALA A 33 6.20 -8.72 12.27
C ALA A 33 5.76 -7.76 13.40
N ARG A 34 4.51 -7.28 13.38
CA ARG A 34 3.97 -6.37 14.40
C ARG A 34 2.81 -6.99 15.18
N ASP A 35 2.62 -6.52 16.43
CA ASP A 35 1.57 -6.98 17.34
C ASP A 35 0.15 -6.80 16.81
N MET A 36 -0.13 -5.75 16.03
CA MET A 36 -1.44 -5.57 15.42
C MET A 36 -1.85 -6.76 14.55
N HIS A 37 -0.89 -7.42 13.94
CA HIS A 37 -1.12 -8.64 13.17
C HIS A 37 -1.23 -9.90 14.04
N ALA A 38 -0.81 -9.83 15.32
CA ALA A 38 -0.96 -10.94 16.25
C ALA A 38 -2.43 -11.27 16.55
N THR A 39 -3.32 -10.29 16.46
CA THR A 39 -4.77 -10.51 16.58
C THR A 39 -5.33 -11.33 15.43
N THR A 40 -4.72 -11.25 14.25
CA THR A 40 -5.16 -11.97 13.03
C THR A 40 -4.48 -13.33 12.91
N TYR A 41 -3.16 -13.40 13.12
CA TYR A 41 -2.35 -14.59 12.88
C TYR A 41 -1.96 -15.34 14.15
N GLY A 42 -2.07 -14.72 15.32
CA GLY A 42 -1.50 -15.17 16.57
C GLY A 42 0.05 -15.10 16.59
N GLU A 43 0.67 -15.10 17.76
CA GLU A 43 2.14 -15.05 17.87
C GLU A 43 2.84 -16.19 17.14
N THR A 44 2.30 -17.42 17.24
CA THR A 44 2.85 -18.58 16.56
C THR A 44 2.80 -18.45 15.04
N GLY A 45 1.71 -17.87 14.53
CA GLY A 45 1.55 -17.56 13.11
C GLY A 45 2.57 -16.55 12.63
N LEU A 46 2.76 -15.45 13.37
CA LEU A 46 3.75 -14.42 13.04
C LEU A 46 5.18 -14.98 13.05
N ARG A 47 5.56 -15.75 14.08
CA ARG A 47 6.87 -16.44 14.12
C ARG A 47 7.07 -17.38 12.92
N ARG A 48 6.01 -18.02 12.43
CA ARG A 48 6.06 -18.84 11.22
C ARG A 48 6.25 -18.00 9.96
N ILE A 49 5.53 -16.90 9.82
CA ILE A 49 5.66 -15.96 8.70
C ILE A 49 7.09 -15.43 8.64
N ILE A 50 7.62 -14.94 9.76
CA ILE A 50 9.00 -14.45 9.84
C ILE A 50 9.99 -15.53 9.37
N ARG A 51 9.86 -16.77 9.84
CA ARG A 51 10.75 -17.87 9.43
C ARG A 51 10.63 -18.26 7.96
N LEU A 52 9.50 -18.00 7.33
CA LEU A 52 9.28 -18.34 5.92
C LEU A 52 9.84 -17.26 4.98
N TYR A 53 9.67 -15.99 5.32
CA TYR A 53 9.95 -14.88 4.43
C TYR A 53 11.21 -14.10 4.78
N LEU A 54 11.66 -14.15 6.06
CA LEU A 54 12.91 -13.51 6.43
C LEU A 54 14.10 -14.33 5.88
N PRO A 55 15.12 -13.67 5.31
CA PRO A 55 16.36 -14.34 4.91
C PRO A 55 16.96 -15.17 6.04
N ARG A 56 17.49 -16.35 5.71
CA ARG A 56 17.91 -17.33 6.71
C ARG A 56 19.31 -17.10 7.25
N ASN A 57 20.11 -16.36 6.52
CA ASN A 57 21.51 -16.09 6.84
C ASN A 57 21.96 -14.76 6.22
N LEU A 58 23.13 -14.32 6.59
CA LEU A 58 23.73 -13.08 6.10
C LEU A 58 23.86 -13.06 4.56
N GLN A 59 24.20 -14.18 3.92
CA GLN A 59 24.38 -14.20 2.46
C GLN A 59 23.05 -13.92 1.74
N ASP A 60 21.96 -14.52 2.19
CA ASP A 60 20.63 -14.26 1.65
C ASP A 60 20.18 -12.82 1.95
N MET A 61 20.58 -12.27 3.13
CA MET A 61 20.30 -10.88 3.50
C MET A 61 21.02 -9.88 2.60
N LEU A 62 22.26 -10.19 2.20
CA LEU A 62 23.06 -9.36 1.30
C LEU A 62 22.55 -9.32 -0.15
N GLU A 63 21.56 -10.15 -0.52
CA GLU A 63 20.88 -10.04 -1.81
C GLU A 63 19.91 -8.85 -1.89
N TYR A 64 19.56 -8.25 -0.76
CA TYR A 64 18.73 -7.05 -0.71
C TYR A 64 19.59 -5.80 -0.77
N ASP A 65 19.11 -4.80 -1.50
CA ASP A 65 19.76 -3.50 -1.63
C ASP A 65 19.40 -2.59 -0.46
N PHE A 66 18.21 -2.79 0.10
CA PHE A 66 17.66 -1.93 1.13
C PHE A 66 16.84 -2.72 2.16
N ILE A 67 16.95 -2.33 3.43
CA ILE A 67 16.27 -2.94 4.56
C ILE A 67 15.38 -1.91 5.25
N LEU A 68 14.08 -2.14 5.25
CA LEU A 68 13.10 -1.30 5.92
C LEU A 68 12.64 -1.95 7.21
N ILE A 69 12.71 -1.21 8.30
CA ILE A 69 12.36 -1.64 9.65
C ILE A 69 11.23 -0.75 10.15
N ASN A 70 10.00 -1.23 9.99
CA ASN A 70 8.82 -0.52 10.45
C ASN A 70 8.21 -1.18 11.68
N GLN A 71 8.73 -0.82 12.84
CA GLN A 71 8.18 -1.20 14.15
C GLN A 71 7.94 -2.72 14.34
N PRO A 72 8.85 -3.59 13.90
CA PRO A 72 8.67 -5.01 14.16
C PRO A 72 8.92 -5.34 15.63
N VAL A 73 8.22 -6.34 16.15
CA VAL A 73 8.42 -6.84 17.52
C VAL A 73 9.65 -7.71 17.58
N VAL A 74 10.71 -7.25 18.27
CA VAL A 74 12.02 -7.92 18.39
C VAL A 74 11.89 -9.38 18.86
N GLN A 75 11.00 -9.65 19.79
CA GLN A 75 10.81 -10.98 20.39
C GLN A 75 10.35 -12.06 19.40
N TYR A 76 9.86 -11.66 18.24
CA TYR A 76 9.44 -12.60 17.21
C TYR A 76 10.58 -13.06 16.31
N PHE A 77 11.69 -12.31 16.29
CA PHE A 77 12.84 -12.61 15.45
C PHE A 77 13.76 -13.63 16.10
N PRO A 78 14.33 -14.55 15.32
CA PRO A 78 15.46 -15.36 15.77
C PRO A 78 16.65 -14.45 16.13
N PRO A 79 17.37 -14.69 17.24
CA PRO A 79 18.50 -13.84 17.64
C PRO A 79 19.56 -13.66 16.54
N ASN A 80 19.86 -14.72 15.80
CA ASN A 80 20.84 -14.67 14.70
C ASN A 80 20.40 -13.75 13.57
N SER A 81 19.09 -13.68 13.29
CA SER A 81 18.58 -12.82 12.21
C SER A 81 18.80 -11.34 12.49
N LEU A 82 18.71 -10.91 13.76
CA LEU A 82 19.00 -9.52 14.14
C LEU A 82 20.47 -9.19 13.94
N GLN A 83 21.36 -10.15 14.25
CA GLN A 83 22.78 -10.03 13.97
C GLN A 83 23.07 -9.97 12.46
N ASP A 84 22.41 -10.81 11.67
CA ASP A 84 22.57 -10.80 10.21
C ASP A 84 22.09 -9.48 9.59
N ILE A 85 20.99 -8.89 10.08
CA ILE A 85 20.51 -7.57 9.67
C ILE A 85 21.56 -6.50 10.03
N TYR A 86 22.10 -6.52 11.26
CA TYR A 86 23.17 -5.63 11.67
C TYR A 86 24.39 -5.71 10.75
N LEU A 87 24.88 -6.93 10.48
CA LEU A 87 26.03 -7.16 9.62
C LEU A 87 25.77 -6.75 8.17
N ALA A 88 24.57 -6.97 7.65
CA ALA A 88 24.18 -6.54 6.30
C ALA A 88 24.26 -5.01 6.17
N VAL A 89 23.83 -4.27 7.18
CA VAL A 89 23.91 -2.80 7.21
C VAL A 89 25.33 -2.35 7.48
N ALA A 90 25.94 -2.77 8.60
CA ALA A 90 27.21 -2.23 9.08
C ALA A 90 28.40 -2.62 8.21
N GLU A 91 28.50 -3.88 7.79
CA GLU A 91 29.61 -4.43 7.02
C GLU A 91 29.28 -4.58 5.54
N GLY A 92 28.04 -5.02 5.24
CA GLY A 92 27.57 -5.22 3.88
C GLY A 92 27.19 -3.94 3.13
N GLY A 93 27.10 -2.81 3.83
CA GLY A 93 26.82 -1.51 3.23
C GLY A 93 25.39 -1.36 2.71
N ARG A 94 24.46 -2.23 3.16
CA ARG A 94 23.06 -2.18 2.72
C ARG A 94 22.35 -0.98 3.33
N GLY A 95 21.64 -0.23 2.49
CA GLY A 95 20.84 0.89 2.96
C GLY A 95 19.77 0.45 3.96
N ALA A 96 19.42 1.32 4.91
CA ALA A 96 18.37 0.99 5.84
C ALA A 96 17.51 2.21 6.19
N LEU A 97 16.21 1.98 6.46
CA LEU A 97 15.29 2.97 7.01
C LEU A 97 14.60 2.38 8.23
N CYS A 98 14.62 3.12 9.32
CA CYS A 98 13.90 2.79 10.54
C CYS A 98 12.83 3.84 10.85
N PHE A 99 11.63 3.37 11.14
CA PHE A 99 10.56 4.21 11.67
C PHE A 99 10.57 4.18 13.20
N MET A 100 10.63 5.36 13.80
CA MET A 100 10.70 5.53 15.24
C MET A 100 9.35 6.01 15.78
N GLU A 101 8.49 5.09 16.16
CA GLU A 101 7.29 5.41 16.92
C GLU A 101 7.49 5.09 18.40
N SER A 102 7.09 6.00 19.28
CA SER A 102 7.39 5.90 20.70
C SER A 102 6.19 5.55 21.58
N GLN A 103 5.01 5.29 21.02
CA GLN A 103 3.83 4.98 21.85
C GLN A 103 4.02 3.74 22.73
N TYR A 104 4.87 2.84 22.27
CA TYR A 104 5.07 1.54 22.86
C TYR A 104 6.51 1.37 23.34
N SER A 105 6.91 2.22 24.30
CA SER A 105 8.24 2.15 24.92
C SER A 105 8.63 0.73 25.38
N ASP A 106 7.64 -0.08 25.75
CA ASP A 106 7.84 -1.47 26.18
C ASP A 106 8.17 -2.39 25.00
N ILE A 107 7.76 -2.05 23.77
CA ILE A 107 8.08 -2.80 22.55
C ILE A 107 9.45 -2.40 22.02
N TYR A 108 9.81 -1.12 22.11
CA TYR A 108 11.09 -0.59 21.61
C TYR A 108 12.24 -0.70 22.60
N GLY A 109 11.95 -0.82 23.89
CA GLY A 109 12.99 -1.11 24.88
C GLY A 109 13.95 -2.21 24.42
N PRO A 110 13.46 -3.36 23.97
CA PRO A 110 14.30 -4.44 23.47
C PRO A 110 15.15 -4.11 22.24
N TRP A 111 14.71 -3.16 21.36
CA TRP A 111 15.53 -2.74 20.21
C TRP A 111 16.79 -2.01 20.63
N LEU A 112 16.71 -1.20 21.69
CA LEU A 112 17.84 -0.45 22.23
C LEU A 112 18.94 -1.36 22.80
N GLU A 113 18.57 -2.60 23.14
CA GLU A 113 19.48 -3.62 23.64
C GLU A 113 20.16 -4.41 22.52
N THR A 114 19.75 -4.18 21.25
CA THR A 114 20.34 -4.85 20.09
C THR A 114 21.47 -4.04 19.50
N GLN A 115 22.45 -4.70 18.88
CA GLN A 115 23.51 -4.01 18.11
C GLN A 115 22.96 -3.23 16.92
N LEU A 116 21.79 -3.62 16.40
CA LEU A 116 21.13 -2.94 15.28
C LEU A 116 20.80 -1.48 15.61
N TYR A 117 20.54 -1.16 16.88
CA TYR A 117 20.31 0.22 17.33
C TYR A 117 21.51 1.13 17.05
N ASP A 118 22.74 0.60 17.10
CA ASP A 118 23.93 1.39 16.81
C ASP A 118 24.01 1.88 15.37
N CYS A 119 23.33 1.21 14.45
CA CYS A 119 23.26 1.63 13.05
C CYS A 119 22.43 2.90 12.83
N PHE A 120 21.56 3.26 13.77
CA PHE A 120 20.62 4.37 13.53
C PHE A 120 21.14 5.72 14.01
N PRO A 121 20.96 6.79 13.21
CA PRO A 121 21.39 8.16 13.55
C PRO A 121 20.55 8.83 14.66
N TYR A 122 19.94 8.07 15.52
CA TYR A 122 18.98 8.50 16.54
C TYR A 122 19.53 8.36 17.96
N ASP A 123 19.36 9.42 18.78
CA ASP A 123 19.79 9.46 20.18
C ASP A 123 18.58 9.33 21.13
N HIS A 124 18.33 8.10 21.58
CA HIS A 124 17.23 7.83 22.50
C HIS A 124 17.38 8.48 23.88
N SER A 125 18.62 8.79 24.29
CA SER A 125 18.88 9.39 25.60
C SER A 125 18.27 10.79 25.75
N LYS A 126 17.99 11.46 24.65
CA LYS A 126 17.35 12.76 24.55
C LYS A 126 15.84 12.69 24.38
N ASN A 127 15.27 11.49 24.39
CA ASN A 127 13.83 11.31 24.16
C ASN A 127 13.05 12.04 25.24
N LEU A 128 12.33 13.08 24.85
CA LEU A 128 11.40 13.77 25.72
C LEU A 128 10.20 12.83 25.92
N LYS A 129 9.90 12.48 27.17
CA LYS A 129 8.61 11.87 27.53
C LYS A 129 7.51 12.90 27.35
N LEU A 130 7.23 13.25 26.13
CA LEU A 130 6.15 14.15 25.78
C LEU A 130 4.86 13.34 25.80
N GLY A 131 3.80 13.90 26.36
CA GLY A 131 2.46 13.31 26.23
C GLY A 131 2.12 13.12 24.74
N ALA A 132 1.22 12.19 24.46
CA ALA A 132 0.79 11.95 23.10
C ALA A 132 0.46 13.28 22.40
N PRO A 133 0.93 13.51 21.17
CA PRO A 133 0.50 14.65 20.40
C PRO A 133 -1.02 14.56 20.28
N GLY A 134 -1.73 15.62 20.59
CA GLY A 134 -3.16 15.70 20.27
C GLY A 134 -3.31 15.74 18.74
N ASP A 135 -4.55 15.68 18.24
CA ASP A 135 -4.91 15.77 16.81
C ASP A 135 -4.50 17.10 16.13
N LYS A 136 -3.38 17.68 16.53
CA LYS A 136 -2.88 18.93 15.98
C LYS A 136 -1.87 18.67 14.88
N PRO A 137 -2.03 19.32 13.73
CA PRO A 137 -1.10 19.17 12.62
C PRO A 137 0.28 19.73 13.00
N PHE A 138 1.31 19.10 12.43
CA PHE A 138 2.68 19.62 12.47
C PHE A 138 2.90 20.56 11.26
N ASP A 139 3.83 21.50 11.42
CA ASP A 139 4.36 22.25 10.29
C ASP A 139 5.64 21.55 9.82
N LEU A 140 5.72 21.26 8.51
CA LEU A 140 6.89 20.66 7.87
C LEU A 140 7.87 21.76 7.44
N GLU A 141 9.11 21.63 7.82
CA GLU A 141 10.21 22.52 7.42
C GLU A 141 11.28 21.69 6.71
N ILE A 142 11.51 21.98 5.43
CA ILE A 142 12.55 21.29 4.61
C ILE A 142 13.87 22.02 4.78
N VAL A 143 14.93 21.26 5.08
CA VAL A 143 16.28 21.80 5.17
C VAL A 143 16.81 22.09 3.77
N ARG A 144 17.10 23.37 3.51
CA ARG A 144 17.57 23.87 2.20
C ARG A 144 19.08 24.09 2.27
N ASP A 145 19.83 23.00 2.20
CA ASP A 145 21.29 23.03 2.12
C ASP A 145 21.73 22.49 0.75
N ALA A 146 22.53 23.28 0.03
CA ALA A 146 23.03 22.92 -1.30
C ALA A 146 23.94 21.68 -1.31
N ASN A 147 24.48 21.29 -0.16
CA ASN A 147 25.29 20.09 -0.03
C ASN A 147 24.45 18.81 0.15
N LEU A 148 23.14 18.94 0.38
CA LEU A 148 22.25 17.79 0.53
C LEU A 148 21.70 17.34 -0.83
N PRO A 149 21.55 16.02 -1.02
CA PRO A 149 20.80 15.54 -2.18
C PRO A 149 19.40 16.17 -2.24
N PRO A 150 18.91 16.54 -3.44
CA PRO A 150 17.64 17.24 -3.59
C PRO A 150 16.43 16.33 -3.43
N LEU A 151 16.34 15.62 -2.31
CA LEU A 151 15.28 14.63 -2.02
C LEU A 151 13.89 15.26 -1.91
N MET A 152 13.78 16.41 -1.23
CA MET A 152 12.48 17.05 -0.95
C MET A 152 12.39 18.46 -1.56
N THR A 153 13.50 19.11 -1.77
CA THR A 153 13.57 20.49 -2.25
C THR A 153 12.92 20.72 -3.60
N PRO A 154 12.92 19.78 -4.58
CA PRO A 154 12.23 19.95 -5.86
C PRO A 154 10.70 20.06 -5.73
N TYR A 155 10.12 19.52 -4.66
CA TYR A 155 8.67 19.54 -4.44
C TYR A 155 8.19 20.76 -3.67
N VAL A 156 9.10 21.64 -3.21
CA VAL A 156 8.75 22.89 -2.51
C VAL A 156 7.85 23.80 -3.35
N PRO A 157 8.13 24.03 -4.65
CA PRO A 157 7.24 24.83 -5.50
C PRO A 157 5.85 24.20 -5.68
N LEU A 158 5.72 22.89 -5.48
CA LEU A 158 4.48 22.15 -5.57
C LEU A 158 3.70 22.10 -4.24
N GLY A 159 4.25 22.72 -3.19
CA GLY A 159 3.57 22.89 -1.91
C GLY A 159 3.77 21.76 -0.91
N ILE A 160 4.87 20.99 -1.00
CA ILE A 160 5.17 19.95 -0.02
C ILE A 160 5.21 20.49 1.43
N GLU A 161 5.64 21.74 1.64
CA GLU A 161 5.65 22.38 2.96
C GLU A 161 4.23 22.73 3.48
N ASN A 162 3.22 22.68 2.62
CA ASN A 162 1.82 22.88 3.01
C ASN A 162 1.17 21.59 3.55
N ILE A 163 1.86 20.47 3.41
CA ILE A 163 1.46 19.22 4.06
C ILE A 163 1.55 19.45 5.57
N LYS A 164 0.43 19.24 6.22
CA LYS A 164 0.38 19.29 7.69
C LYS A 164 0.30 17.86 8.20
N PRO A 165 1.42 17.30 8.63
CA PRO A 165 1.43 15.96 9.17
C PRO A 165 0.41 15.87 10.30
N PHE A 166 -0.56 14.98 10.12
CA PHE A 166 -1.44 14.52 11.19
C PHE A 166 -0.89 13.19 11.63
N GLY A 167 -0.48 13.05 12.84
CA GLY A 167 -0.07 11.76 13.22
C GLY A 167 0.67 11.69 14.54
N GLU A 168 1.14 10.54 14.82
CA GLU A 168 1.85 10.18 16.02
C GLU A 168 3.35 10.41 15.90
N ALA A 169 3.78 11.31 14.97
CA ALA A 169 5.18 11.67 14.83
C ALA A 169 5.77 12.05 16.18
N ARG A 170 6.90 11.45 16.51
CA ARG A 170 7.52 11.62 17.82
C ARG A 170 8.84 12.33 17.73
N PRO A 171 9.14 13.19 18.71
CA PRO A 171 10.43 13.87 18.74
C PRO A 171 11.56 12.86 18.69
N THR A 172 12.27 12.86 17.58
CA THR A 172 13.56 12.20 17.40
C THR A 172 14.67 13.22 17.53
N PHE A 173 15.79 12.80 18.08
CA PHE A 173 16.98 13.64 18.20
C PHE A 173 18.15 12.97 17.49
N GLU A 174 18.88 13.76 16.75
CA GLU A 174 20.03 13.30 15.98
C GLU A 174 21.23 12.95 16.87
N ARG A 175 21.96 11.91 16.52
CA ARG A 175 23.30 11.65 17.01
C ARG A 175 24.30 12.63 16.36
N PRO A 176 25.43 12.95 17.05
CA PRO A 176 26.48 13.80 16.45
C PRO A 176 26.96 13.25 15.10
N GLY A 177 27.00 14.10 14.09
CA GLY A 177 27.40 13.73 12.73
C GLY A 177 26.27 13.27 11.82
N ALA A 178 25.05 13.17 12.34
CA ALA A 178 23.89 12.89 11.50
C ALA A 178 23.42 14.13 10.73
N THR A 179 22.87 13.90 9.57
CA THR A 179 22.34 14.92 8.65
C THR A 179 20.82 14.96 8.73
N ILE A 180 20.27 16.17 8.81
CA ILE A 180 18.82 16.40 8.90
C ILE A 180 18.33 16.90 7.54
N PHE A 181 17.29 16.27 7.00
CA PHE A 181 16.66 16.65 5.72
C PHE A 181 15.36 17.42 5.89
N ALA A 182 14.63 17.15 6.95
CA ALA A 182 13.41 17.86 7.29
C ALA A 182 13.20 17.90 8.80
N ARG A 183 12.45 18.90 9.25
CA ARG A 183 12.02 19.07 10.63
C ARG A 183 10.52 19.18 10.73
N CYS A 184 9.99 18.76 11.88
CA CYS A 184 8.60 19.01 12.27
C CYS A 184 8.60 20.06 13.37
N ARG A 185 7.70 21.04 13.24
CA ARG A 185 7.45 22.04 14.25
C ARG A 185 6.01 21.89 14.77
N THR A 186 5.84 21.79 16.08
CA THR A 186 4.53 21.62 16.68
C THR A 186 4.45 22.24 18.07
N ASN A 187 3.25 22.66 18.45
CA ASN A 187 2.90 23.03 19.83
C ASN A 187 1.95 22.01 20.47
N ALA A 188 1.83 20.83 19.85
CA ALA A 188 0.87 19.81 20.27
C ALA A 188 1.24 19.12 21.59
N PHE A 189 2.54 19.12 21.96
CA PHE A 189 2.99 18.47 23.19
C PHE A 189 2.71 19.35 24.39
N SER A 190 1.86 18.86 25.30
CA SER A 190 1.47 19.59 26.51
C SER A 190 2.70 19.82 27.41
N GLY A 191 2.95 21.09 27.77
CA GLY A 191 4.01 21.48 28.69
C GLY A 191 5.38 21.76 28.09
N ALA A 192 5.62 21.46 26.81
CA ALA A 192 6.91 21.66 26.18
C ALA A 192 7.02 22.96 25.34
N GLY A 193 5.92 23.70 25.17
CA GLY A 193 5.89 24.84 24.24
C GLY A 193 5.96 24.40 22.78
N VAL A 194 6.52 25.25 21.92
CA VAL A 194 6.77 24.88 20.52
C VAL A 194 7.98 23.95 20.47
N THR A 195 7.76 22.75 19.96
CA THR A 195 8.82 21.74 19.79
C THR A 195 9.22 21.68 18.31
N ASN A 196 10.50 21.77 18.04
CA ASN A 196 11.08 21.59 16.71
C ASN A 196 12.02 20.37 16.78
N PHE A 197 11.71 19.32 16.03
CA PHE A 197 12.49 18.10 16.03
C PHE A 197 12.72 17.59 14.60
N PRO A 198 13.81 16.86 14.35
CA PRO A 198 14.03 16.26 13.05
C PRO A 198 12.95 15.27 12.68
N LEU A 199 12.47 15.35 11.43
CA LEU A 199 11.58 14.36 10.84
C LEU A 199 12.38 13.27 10.14
N PHE A 200 13.30 13.66 9.26
CA PHE A 200 14.17 12.76 8.52
C PHE A 200 15.64 13.03 8.87
N ILE A 201 16.30 11.98 9.35
CA ILE A 201 17.70 12.01 9.75
C ILE A 201 18.43 10.91 8.98
N SER A 202 19.65 11.18 8.53
CA SER A 202 20.50 10.15 7.97
C SER A 202 21.94 10.28 8.42
N TRP A 203 22.69 9.22 8.28
CA TRP A 203 24.14 9.20 8.34
C TRP A 203 24.71 8.03 7.56
N ARG A 204 26.03 8.03 7.38
CA ARG A 204 26.74 6.86 6.87
C ARG A 204 27.32 6.07 8.04
N TYR A 205 27.07 4.77 8.05
CA TYR A 205 27.40 3.91 9.16
C TYR A 205 28.29 2.73 8.76
N GLY A 206 29.19 2.38 9.66
CA GLY A 206 30.01 1.17 9.60
C GLY A 206 31.05 1.11 8.49
N PRO A 207 31.87 0.04 8.46
CA PRO A 207 32.87 -0.18 7.42
C PRO A 207 32.28 -0.28 6.01
N GLY A 208 31.04 -0.79 5.89
CA GLY A 208 30.29 -0.88 4.63
C GLY A 208 29.77 0.47 4.12
N ASN A 209 29.91 1.56 4.91
CA ASN A 209 29.48 2.91 4.56
C ASN A 209 28.00 3.01 4.17
N ALA A 210 27.13 2.20 4.82
CA ALA A 210 25.70 2.17 4.57
C ALA A 210 25.04 3.53 4.81
N LEU A 211 24.17 3.98 3.93
CA LEU A 211 23.33 5.13 4.19
C LEU A 211 22.09 4.69 4.95
N VAL A 212 22.01 5.12 6.21
CA VAL A 212 20.94 4.73 7.13
C VAL A 212 20.08 5.93 7.45
N TRP A 213 18.78 5.72 7.37
CA TRP A 213 17.75 6.71 7.60
C TRP A 213 16.93 6.38 8.85
N VAL A 214 16.49 7.44 9.52
CA VAL A 214 15.46 7.38 10.56
C VAL A 214 14.41 8.42 10.26
N THR A 215 13.17 8.04 10.38
CA THR A 215 12.03 8.96 10.33
C THR A 215 11.26 8.95 11.64
N ALA A 216 10.80 10.12 12.06
CA ALA A 216 9.94 10.29 13.22
C ALA A 216 8.49 9.87 12.96
N ASP A 217 8.17 9.57 11.71
CA ASP A 217 6.84 9.12 11.27
C ASP A 217 6.91 7.91 10.35
N GLN A 218 5.83 7.11 10.31
CA GLN A 218 5.75 5.82 9.62
C GLN A 218 5.41 5.93 8.12
N PHE A 219 5.46 7.08 7.49
CA PHE A 219 4.78 7.32 6.22
C PHE A 219 3.27 7.02 6.31
N ASP A 220 2.69 7.32 7.48
CA ASP A 220 1.26 7.17 7.70
C ASP A 220 0.49 8.00 6.67
N THR A 221 -0.52 7.39 6.07
CA THR A 221 -1.41 8.04 5.12
C THR A 221 -2.03 9.33 5.66
N SER A 222 -2.18 9.44 6.99
CA SER A 222 -2.70 10.65 7.62
C SER A 222 -1.72 11.83 7.55
N MET A 223 -0.41 11.55 7.62
CA MET A 223 0.64 12.55 7.62
C MET A 223 0.83 13.22 6.25
N TRP A 224 0.77 12.41 5.19
CA TRP A 224 1.08 12.86 3.83
C TRP A 224 -0.13 13.35 3.04
N ARG A 225 -1.30 13.40 3.68
CA ARG A 225 -2.52 13.92 3.06
C ARG A 225 -2.46 15.43 2.92
N THR A 226 -2.66 15.89 1.73
CA THR A 226 -2.98 17.29 1.43
C THR A 226 -4.43 17.60 1.85
N ASN A 227 -4.81 18.87 1.87
CA ASN A 227 -6.18 19.32 2.22
C ASN A 227 -7.27 18.67 1.34
N ASP A 228 -6.90 18.14 0.17
CA ASP A 228 -7.79 17.39 -0.74
C ASP A 228 -7.79 15.87 -0.44
N GLY A 229 -7.12 15.41 0.61
CA GLY A 229 -7.09 14.03 1.06
C GLY A 229 -6.16 13.10 0.24
N LYS A 230 -5.32 13.66 -0.64
CA LYS A 230 -4.40 12.90 -1.49
C LYS A 230 -3.00 12.88 -0.91
N GLU A 231 -2.39 11.71 -0.94
CA GLU A 231 -0.95 11.55 -0.68
C GLU A 231 -0.19 11.91 -1.94
N ARG A 232 0.61 13.00 -1.90
CA ARG A 232 1.25 13.44 -3.14
C ARG A 232 2.73 13.11 -3.23
N TYR A 233 3.45 13.02 -2.12
CA TYR A 233 4.92 12.97 -2.17
C TYR A 233 5.53 11.82 -1.37
N ALA A 234 4.71 11.05 -0.64
CA ALA A 234 5.22 9.99 0.22
C ALA A 234 5.97 8.92 -0.57
N LEU A 235 5.42 8.51 -1.72
CA LEU A 235 6.06 7.53 -2.61
C LEU A 235 7.40 8.04 -3.15
N ASP A 236 7.47 9.32 -3.57
CA ASP A 236 8.69 9.90 -4.13
C ASP A 236 9.82 9.96 -3.10
N ILE A 237 9.49 10.38 -1.87
CA ILE A 237 10.46 10.47 -0.77
C ILE A 237 10.89 9.09 -0.33
N PHE A 238 9.95 8.16 -0.20
CA PHE A 238 10.23 6.78 0.14
C PHE A 238 11.16 6.12 -0.89
N THR A 239 10.86 6.27 -2.17
CA THR A 239 11.71 5.77 -3.25
C THR A 239 13.06 6.47 -3.28
N GLY A 240 13.09 7.78 -3.04
CA GLY A 240 14.32 8.56 -2.97
C GLY A 240 15.27 8.09 -1.86
N PHE A 241 14.76 7.69 -0.69
CA PHE A 241 15.60 7.07 0.35
C PHE A 241 16.24 5.77 -0.15
N ILE A 242 15.48 4.93 -0.82
CA ILE A 242 15.97 3.64 -1.33
C ILE A 242 17.04 3.88 -2.41
N TRP A 243 16.78 4.76 -3.38
CA TRP A 243 17.69 5.06 -4.47
C TRP A 243 19.01 5.61 -3.95
N LEU A 244 18.98 6.64 -3.09
CA LEU A 244 20.19 7.22 -2.50
C LEU A 244 20.98 6.20 -1.69
N SER A 245 20.29 5.31 -0.97
CA SER A 245 20.94 4.29 -0.15
C SER A 245 21.58 3.18 -0.97
N SER A 246 21.00 2.89 -2.15
CA SER A 246 21.52 1.90 -3.10
C SER A 246 22.58 2.49 -4.04
N GLY A 247 22.93 3.77 -3.87
CA GLY A 247 23.92 4.46 -4.69
C GLY A 247 23.40 4.94 -6.04
N TRP A 248 22.09 4.95 -6.24
CA TRP A 248 21.48 5.54 -7.43
C TRP A 248 21.37 7.05 -7.27
N GLU A 249 21.52 7.76 -8.37
CA GLU A 249 21.29 9.19 -8.41
C GLU A 249 19.80 9.50 -8.43
N LEU A 250 19.43 10.61 -7.80
CA LEU A 250 18.06 11.12 -7.92
C LEU A 250 17.85 11.64 -9.35
N PRO A 251 16.65 11.53 -9.90
CA PRO A 251 16.36 11.98 -11.26
C PRO A 251 16.57 13.49 -11.41
N ASP A 252 17.08 13.92 -12.56
CA ASP A 252 17.29 15.34 -12.90
C ASP A 252 15.95 16.11 -12.92
N ASP A 253 14.88 15.47 -13.32
CA ASP A 253 13.50 16.00 -13.29
C ASP A 253 12.60 15.16 -12.37
N PRO A 254 12.67 15.40 -11.05
CA PRO A 254 11.86 14.66 -10.09
C PRO A 254 10.35 14.91 -10.22
N ILE A 255 9.97 16.08 -10.77
CA ILE A 255 8.55 16.41 -11.00
C ILE A 255 7.98 15.51 -12.10
N ARG A 256 8.72 15.32 -13.17
CA ARG A 256 8.34 14.41 -14.26
C ARG A 256 8.20 12.97 -13.76
N VAL A 257 9.17 12.50 -12.97
CA VAL A 257 9.13 11.17 -12.38
C VAL A 257 7.93 11.01 -11.44
N HIS A 258 7.63 12.02 -10.64
CA HIS A 258 6.41 12.05 -9.81
C HIS A 258 5.13 11.87 -10.67
N MET A 259 4.99 12.63 -11.75
CA MET A 259 3.85 12.50 -12.65
C MET A 259 3.75 11.12 -13.31
N MET A 260 4.88 10.51 -13.65
CA MET A 260 4.93 9.16 -14.20
C MET A 260 4.50 8.11 -13.19
N ARG A 261 4.95 8.20 -11.93
CA ARG A 261 4.52 7.32 -10.84
C ARG A 261 3.02 7.39 -10.60
N ASP A 262 2.47 8.60 -10.59
CA ASP A 262 1.03 8.81 -10.53
C ASP A 262 0.31 8.12 -11.70
N SER A 263 0.86 8.23 -12.90
CA SER A 263 0.32 7.59 -14.10
C SER A 263 0.33 6.06 -13.99
N PHE A 264 1.42 5.44 -13.53
CA PHE A 264 1.48 4.00 -13.26
C PHE A 264 0.43 3.56 -12.24
N THR A 265 0.32 4.29 -11.13
CA THR A 265 -0.67 4.01 -10.08
C THR A 265 -2.10 4.10 -10.62
N HIS A 266 -2.40 5.12 -11.40
CA HIS A 266 -3.70 5.29 -12.05
C HIS A 266 -4.00 4.18 -13.06
N LEU A 267 -3.03 3.82 -13.91
CA LEU A 267 -3.23 2.76 -14.91
C LEU A 267 -3.50 1.40 -14.23
N ARG A 268 -2.72 1.04 -13.21
CA ARG A 268 -2.91 -0.22 -12.47
C ARG A 268 -4.23 -0.28 -11.74
N SER A 269 -4.67 0.84 -11.16
CA SER A 269 -6.00 0.94 -10.57
C SER A 269 -7.12 0.70 -11.59
N ARG A 270 -6.99 1.26 -12.81
CA ARG A 270 -7.93 1.01 -13.91
C ARG A 270 -7.90 -0.44 -14.38
N ILE A 271 -6.72 -1.04 -14.52
CA ILE A 271 -6.56 -2.47 -14.85
C ILE A 271 -7.31 -3.35 -13.83
N GLY A 272 -7.12 -3.07 -12.53
CA GLY A 272 -7.83 -3.78 -11.47
C GLY A 272 -9.35 -3.62 -11.53
N LEU A 273 -9.84 -2.39 -11.75
CA LEU A 273 -11.28 -2.12 -11.90
C LEU A 273 -11.89 -2.88 -13.10
N VAL A 274 -11.21 -2.83 -14.24
CA VAL A 274 -11.63 -3.56 -15.46
C VAL A 274 -11.65 -5.06 -15.23
N GLY A 275 -10.61 -5.59 -14.58
CA GLY A 275 -10.53 -7.01 -14.20
C GLY A 275 -11.75 -7.45 -13.40
N ASN A 276 -12.12 -6.68 -12.37
CA ASN A 276 -13.30 -6.94 -11.55
C ASN A 276 -14.62 -6.90 -12.36
N ILE A 277 -14.74 -5.96 -13.30
CA ILE A 277 -15.93 -5.88 -14.18
C ILE A 277 -16.02 -7.09 -15.11
N ILE A 278 -14.90 -7.53 -15.67
CA ILE A 278 -14.83 -8.71 -16.53
C ILE A 278 -15.18 -9.97 -15.74
N GLU A 279 -14.63 -10.16 -14.55
CA GLU A 279 -14.95 -11.29 -13.68
C GLU A 279 -16.42 -11.32 -13.30
N PHE A 280 -16.98 -10.16 -12.97
CA PHE A 280 -18.42 -10.04 -12.74
C PHE A 280 -19.24 -10.46 -13.97
N ALA A 281 -18.92 -9.96 -15.17
CA ALA A 281 -19.65 -10.30 -16.39
C ALA A 281 -19.53 -11.79 -16.73
N ASP A 282 -18.34 -12.39 -16.53
CA ASP A 282 -18.08 -13.82 -16.74
C ASP A 282 -18.94 -14.69 -15.80
N SER A 283 -19.11 -14.28 -14.54
CA SER A 283 -19.94 -14.99 -13.55
C SER A 283 -21.41 -15.12 -13.99
N PHE A 284 -21.89 -14.25 -14.88
CA PHE A 284 -23.20 -14.28 -15.50
C PHE A 284 -23.21 -14.90 -16.91
N GLY A 285 -22.10 -15.54 -17.32
CA GLY A 285 -22.02 -16.27 -18.58
C GLY A 285 -21.79 -15.39 -19.82
N ALA A 286 -21.33 -14.14 -19.65
CA ALA A 286 -20.96 -13.30 -20.77
C ALA A 286 -19.67 -13.82 -21.45
N ASN A 287 -19.56 -13.64 -22.76
CA ASN A 287 -18.35 -13.98 -23.47
C ASN A 287 -17.29 -12.88 -23.29
N THR A 288 -16.41 -13.07 -22.31
CA THR A 288 -15.38 -12.10 -21.90
C THR A 288 -14.05 -12.26 -22.61
N ARG A 289 -13.88 -13.29 -23.46
CA ARG A 289 -12.59 -13.70 -24.06
C ARG A 289 -11.87 -12.56 -24.81
N GLN A 290 -12.61 -11.77 -25.59
CA GLN A 290 -12.02 -10.68 -26.37
C GLN A 290 -11.46 -9.58 -25.45
N VAL A 291 -12.23 -9.20 -24.44
CA VAL A 291 -11.84 -8.15 -23.48
C VAL A 291 -10.68 -8.62 -22.59
N GLN A 292 -10.68 -9.90 -22.20
CA GLN A 292 -9.55 -10.51 -21.48
C GLN A 292 -8.25 -10.48 -22.30
N THR A 293 -8.33 -10.74 -23.61
CA THR A 293 -7.17 -10.65 -24.50
C THR A 293 -6.63 -9.22 -24.57
N LYS A 294 -7.50 -8.22 -24.70
CA LYS A 294 -7.11 -6.80 -24.68
C LYS A 294 -6.52 -6.39 -23.33
N LEU A 295 -7.10 -6.88 -22.22
CA LEU A 295 -6.56 -6.64 -20.86
C LEU A 295 -5.13 -7.20 -20.72
N GLY A 296 -4.87 -8.40 -21.28
CA GLY A 296 -3.51 -8.95 -21.33
C GLY A 296 -2.55 -8.07 -22.15
N GLY A 297 -3.02 -7.49 -23.25
CA GLY A 297 -2.25 -6.50 -24.04
C GLY A 297 -1.94 -5.23 -23.23
N LEU A 298 -2.93 -4.74 -22.45
CA LEU A 298 -2.75 -3.57 -21.59
C LEU A 298 -1.72 -3.83 -20.47
N GLN A 299 -1.75 -5.01 -19.85
CA GLN A 299 -0.76 -5.41 -18.84
C GLN A 299 0.66 -5.51 -19.44
N LEU A 300 0.77 -5.93 -20.70
CA LEU A 300 2.05 -5.92 -21.40
C LEU A 300 2.55 -4.51 -21.64
N MET A 301 1.69 -3.57 -22.04
CA MET A 301 2.05 -2.16 -22.20
C MET A 301 2.48 -1.50 -20.89
N ASP A 302 1.81 -1.80 -19.76
CA ASP A 302 2.23 -1.33 -18.43
C ASP A 302 3.65 -1.82 -18.12
N LYS A 303 3.94 -3.09 -18.41
CA LYS A 303 5.27 -3.65 -18.23
C LYS A 303 6.32 -2.99 -19.13
N GLU A 304 6.03 -2.84 -20.43
CA GLU A 304 6.93 -2.18 -21.39
C GLU A 304 7.22 -0.73 -20.98
N ALA A 305 6.20 0.02 -20.53
CA ALA A 305 6.37 1.37 -20.00
C ALA A 305 7.24 1.37 -18.72
N GLY A 306 7.07 0.38 -17.86
CA GLY A 306 7.91 0.17 -16.68
C GLY A 306 9.36 -0.12 -17.02
N ASP A 307 9.61 -0.98 -18.03
CA ASP A 307 10.97 -1.28 -18.49
C ASP A 307 11.66 -0.03 -19.04
N LEU A 308 10.97 0.76 -19.88
CA LEU A 308 11.47 2.07 -20.39
C LEU A 308 11.74 3.08 -19.26
N TYR A 309 10.88 3.11 -18.23
CA TYR A 309 11.08 3.93 -17.05
C TYR A 309 12.37 3.55 -16.30
N LEU A 310 12.62 2.25 -16.14
CA LEU A 310 13.83 1.72 -15.50
C LEU A 310 15.10 2.03 -16.30
N ASP A 311 15.00 2.09 -17.61
CA ASP A 311 16.09 2.46 -18.51
C ASP A 311 16.29 3.98 -18.62
N HIS A 312 15.54 4.77 -17.85
CA HIS A 312 15.53 6.24 -17.86
C HIS A 312 15.08 6.86 -19.21
N GLU A 313 14.43 6.08 -20.06
CA GLU A 313 13.85 6.55 -21.34
C GLU A 313 12.46 7.18 -21.12
N PHE A 314 12.40 8.23 -20.32
CA PHE A 314 11.15 8.81 -19.84
C PHE A 314 10.22 9.30 -20.95
N ASP A 315 10.75 9.80 -22.08
CA ASP A 315 9.92 10.24 -23.21
C ASP A 315 9.16 9.07 -23.86
N LEU A 316 9.83 7.94 -24.01
CA LEU A 316 9.23 6.73 -24.57
C LEU A 316 8.26 6.08 -23.57
N ALA A 317 8.62 6.06 -22.30
CA ALA A 317 7.75 5.55 -21.25
C ALA A 317 6.44 6.34 -21.16
N GLU A 318 6.49 7.68 -21.22
CA GLU A 318 5.33 8.57 -21.23
C GLU A 318 4.45 8.34 -22.47
N SER A 319 5.05 8.23 -23.65
CA SER A 319 4.33 7.90 -24.89
C SER A 319 3.61 6.54 -24.80
N LYS A 320 4.32 5.53 -24.28
CA LYS A 320 3.76 4.18 -24.11
C LYS A 320 2.62 4.16 -23.09
N MET A 321 2.76 4.95 -22.03
CA MET A 321 1.72 5.13 -21.03
C MET A 321 0.48 5.79 -21.62
N GLY A 322 0.64 6.79 -22.50
CA GLY A 322 -0.45 7.39 -23.24
C GLY A 322 -1.24 6.37 -24.07
N GLU A 323 -0.53 5.52 -24.86
CA GLU A 323 -1.15 4.43 -25.61
C GLU A 323 -1.91 3.46 -24.69
N ALA A 324 -1.34 3.14 -23.52
CA ALA A 324 -1.96 2.26 -22.53
C ALA A 324 -3.26 2.88 -21.95
N PHE A 325 -3.29 4.18 -21.69
CA PHE A 325 -4.52 4.86 -21.22
C PHE A 325 -5.61 4.88 -22.28
N ASP A 326 -5.26 5.04 -23.54
CA ASP A 326 -6.24 4.99 -24.63
C ASP A 326 -6.85 3.59 -24.73
N LEU A 327 -6.02 2.54 -24.70
CA LEU A 327 -6.48 1.16 -24.69
C LEU A 327 -7.31 0.83 -23.44
N ALA A 328 -6.90 1.32 -22.26
CA ALA A 328 -7.67 1.14 -21.03
C ALA A 328 -9.08 1.73 -21.15
N SER A 329 -9.21 2.91 -21.74
CA SER A 329 -10.49 3.58 -21.95
C SER A 329 -11.41 2.78 -22.90
N GLU A 330 -10.84 2.17 -23.95
CA GLU A 330 -11.57 1.29 -24.85
C GLU A 330 -12.07 0.03 -24.13
N ILE A 331 -11.19 -0.62 -23.36
CA ILE A 331 -11.53 -1.83 -22.59
C ILE A 331 -12.60 -1.54 -21.54
N GLU A 332 -12.52 -0.41 -20.84
CA GLU A 332 -13.53 0.02 -19.88
C GLU A 332 -14.92 0.13 -20.53
N ALA A 333 -15.02 0.81 -21.67
CA ALA A 333 -16.27 0.96 -22.39
C ALA A 333 -16.84 -0.39 -22.83
N GLU A 334 -16.01 -1.29 -23.37
CA GLU A 334 -16.43 -2.64 -23.77
C GLU A 334 -16.86 -3.48 -22.55
N SER A 335 -16.12 -3.41 -21.44
CA SER A 335 -16.42 -4.16 -20.21
C SER A 335 -17.74 -3.74 -19.59
N VAL A 336 -18.03 -2.44 -19.56
CA VAL A 336 -19.32 -1.90 -19.08
C VAL A 336 -20.46 -2.39 -19.99
N ALA A 337 -20.28 -2.34 -21.31
CA ALA A 337 -21.29 -2.83 -22.26
C ALA A 337 -21.56 -4.34 -22.11
N LEU A 338 -20.50 -5.15 -21.84
CA LEU A 338 -20.66 -6.57 -21.54
C LEU A 338 -21.42 -6.80 -20.25
N LYS A 339 -21.10 -6.06 -19.19
CA LYS A 339 -21.80 -6.12 -17.91
C LYS A 339 -23.31 -5.80 -18.08
N GLU A 340 -23.63 -4.75 -18.81
CA GLU A 340 -25.03 -4.37 -19.06
C GLU A 340 -25.79 -5.43 -19.84
N ARG A 341 -25.17 -6.04 -20.85
CA ARG A 341 -25.78 -7.16 -21.59
C ARG A 341 -25.98 -8.38 -20.69
N ALA A 342 -25.01 -8.72 -19.87
CA ALA A 342 -25.11 -9.83 -18.92
C ALA A 342 -26.28 -9.62 -17.94
N LEU A 343 -26.39 -8.44 -17.36
CA LEU A 343 -27.50 -8.08 -16.46
C LEU A 343 -28.87 -8.13 -17.17
N THR A 344 -28.94 -7.60 -18.39
CA THR A 344 -30.15 -7.63 -19.19
C THR A 344 -30.60 -9.08 -19.43
N TRP A 345 -29.66 -9.98 -19.71
CA TRP A 345 -29.96 -11.41 -19.89
C TRP A 345 -30.48 -12.06 -18.60
N VAL A 346 -29.88 -11.77 -17.46
CA VAL A 346 -30.31 -12.24 -16.15
C VAL A 346 -31.74 -11.80 -15.87
N TYR A 347 -32.06 -10.52 -16.03
CA TYR A 347 -33.39 -9.98 -15.85
C TYR A 347 -34.42 -10.67 -16.78
N LEU A 348 -34.04 -10.91 -18.03
CA LEU A 348 -34.92 -11.59 -18.99
C LEU A 348 -35.23 -13.01 -18.54
N VAL A 349 -34.22 -13.76 -18.10
CA VAL A 349 -34.42 -15.14 -17.59
C VAL A 349 -35.27 -15.15 -16.32
N GLU A 350 -35.03 -14.23 -15.40
CA GLU A 350 -35.82 -14.10 -14.17
C GLU A 350 -37.29 -13.81 -14.49
N TRP A 351 -37.57 -12.84 -15.36
CA TRP A 351 -38.93 -12.51 -15.81
C TRP A 351 -39.60 -13.67 -16.49
N LEU A 352 -38.92 -14.40 -17.38
CA LEU A 352 -39.44 -15.58 -18.03
C LEU A 352 -39.76 -16.67 -17.02
N THR A 353 -38.93 -16.88 -16.03
CA THR A 353 -39.15 -17.89 -14.98
C THR A 353 -40.37 -17.55 -14.14
N VAL A 354 -40.47 -16.27 -13.69
CA VAL A 354 -41.63 -15.82 -12.90
C VAL A 354 -42.95 -15.93 -13.70
N THR A 355 -42.95 -15.46 -14.95
CA THR A 355 -44.12 -15.48 -15.79
C THR A 355 -44.52 -16.90 -16.16
N SER A 356 -43.59 -17.80 -16.47
CA SER A 356 -43.84 -19.21 -16.74
C SER A 356 -44.41 -19.93 -15.51
N THR A 357 -43.87 -19.69 -14.34
CA THR A 357 -44.35 -20.25 -13.08
C THR A 357 -45.77 -19.77 -12.78
N ALA A 358 -46.06 -18.50 -12.98
CA ALA A 358 -47.39 -17.93 -12.80
C ALA A 358 -48.41 -18.52 -13.80
N ALA A 359 -48.01 -18.68 -15.06
CA ALA A 359 -48.86 -19.31 -16.09
C ALA A 359 -49.17 -20.77 -15.77
N LEU A 360 -48.15 -21.57 -15.40
CA LEU A 360 -48.36 -22.97 -15.01
C LEU A 360 -49.25 -23.10 -13.78
N SER A 361 -49.06 -22.27 -12.78
CA SER A 361 -49.91 -22.22 -11.58
C SER A 361 -51.35 -21.84 -11.94
N GLY A 362 -51.52 -20.86 -12.82
CA GLY A 362 -52.83 -20.46 -13.33
C GLY A 362 -53.56 -21.60 -14.06
N VAL A 363 -52.86 -22.33 -14.94
CA VAL A 363 -53.44 -23.51 -15.65
C VAL A 363 -53.80 -24.63 -14.67
N ALA A 364 -52.96 -24.88 -13.66
CA ALA A 364 -53.24 -25.90 -12.63
C ALA A 364 -54.50 -25.52 -11.84
N ILE A 365 -54.59 -24.27 -11.37
CA ILE A 365 -55.78 -23.79 -10.65
C ILE A 365 -57.04 -23.85 -11.52
N TRP A 366 -56.95 -23.43 -12.77
CA TRP A 366 -58.03 -23.47 -13.72
C TRP A 366 -58.54 -24.93 -13.98
N SER A 367 -57.57 -25.86 -14.17
CA SER A 367 -57.91 -27.27 -14.37
C SER A 367 -58.62 -27.90 -13.15
N LEU A 368 -58.18 -27.53 -11.93
CA LEU A 368 -58.80 -27.93 -10.68
C LEU A 368 -60.23 -27.35 -10.55
N MET A 369 -60.46 -26.11 -10.94
CA MET A 369 -61.76 -25.47 -10.95
C MET A 369 -62.73 -26.15 -11.95
N VAL A 370 -62.24 -26.48 -13.14
CA VAL A 370 -63.05 -27.22 -14.15
C VAL A 370 -63.40 -28.60 -13.63
N LYS A 371 -62.49 -29.37 -13.06
CA LYS A 371 -62.76 -30.66 -12.42
C LYS A 371 -63.78 -30.51 -11.31
N ARG A 372 -63.67 -29.53 -10.43
CA ARG A 372 -64.64 -29.31 -9.34
C ARG A 372 -66.05 -29.00 -9.86
N ARG A 373 -66.17 -28.24 -10.95
CA ARG A 373 -67.46 -27.98 -11.59
C ARG A 373 -68.12 -29.26 -12.19
N MET A 374 -67.30 -30.17 -12.74
CA MET A 374 -67.84 -31.44 -13.29
C MET A 374 -68.31 -32.42 -12.22
N PHE A 375 -67.82 -32.33 -10.99
CA PHE A 375 -68.22 -33.18 -9.86
C PHE A 375 -69.32 -32.59 -8.98
N HIS A 376 -69.84 -31.37 -9.29
CA HIS A 376 -70.93 -30.73 -8.52
C HIS A 376 -72.34 -31.17 -8.81
N PRO A 377 -72.69 -32.03 -9.84
CA PRO A 377 -74.07 -32.42 -10.06
C PRO A 377 -74.52 -33.65 -9.27
N VAL A 378 -73.73 -34.28 -8.41
CA VAL A 378 -74.12 -35.59 -7.79
C VAL A 378 -74.71 -35.46 -6.38
N SER A 379 -74.90 -34.25 -5.84
CA SER A 379 -75.50 -34.08 -4.50
C SER A 379 -76.97 -33.70 -4.42
N ALA A 380 -77.72 -33.89 -5.51
CA ALA A 380 -79.17 -33.72 -5.51
C ALA A 380 -79.82 -35.07 -5.62
N THR A 381 -79.62 -35.97 -4.66
CA THR A 381 -80.47 -37.12 -4.48
C THR A 381 -81.57 -36.74 -3.52
N ARG A 382 -82.72 -36.50 -4.11
CA ARG A 382 -84.10 -36.63 -3.76
C ARG A 382 -84.37 -37.42 -2.47
N ARG A 383 -84.77 -36.74 -1.40
CA ARG A 383 -85.65 -37.38 -0.40
C ARG A 383 -87.00 -37.48 -1.03
N VAL A 384 -87.40 -38.70 -1.36
CA VAL A 384 -88.79 -39.07 -1.55
C VAL A 384 -89.31 -39.40 -0.18
N GLY A 385 -90.47 -38.75 0.15
CA GLY A 385 -91.09 -38.81 1.42
C GLY A 385 -91.77 -40.11 1.73
N ASP A 386 -92.05 -40.16 2.99
CA ASP A 386 -93.39 -40.44 3.46
C ASP A 386 -93.58 -39.75 4.79
#